data_f6d8b234d90a4e84b31c9b833e8cb339
#
_entry.id   f6d8b234d90a4e84b31c9b833e8cb339
#
_cell.length_a   1.000
_cell.length_b   1.000
_cell.length_c   1.000
_cell.angle_alpha   90.00
_cell.angle_beta   90.00
_cell.angle_gamma   90.00
#
_symmetry.space_group_name_H-M   'P 1'
#
loop_
_entity.id
_entity.type
_entity.pdbx_description
1 polymer ?
#
loop_
_entity_poly.entity_id
_entity_poly.type
_entity_poly.pdbx_seq_one_letter_code
_entity_poly.pdbx_strand_id
1 'polypeptide(L)'
;SGVDTRSLVSELQSHGIRVLGSTIIGLESHTPENMDAVIDYAVSHDTVFHQFMLYTPIPGTLLYEHHRKNGTLLDEDERPAADNHGQYRFNYAHEHIRDGRETGFLREAFLRDFRVNGPSLARMIRTMISGWKRYRHHPDACIRRRFRRETRGLATTYAAALWAMARWYRSDSRMHAKLAGILKEIYTEFGFKARI
;
A
#
# COMPACT_ATOMS: atom_id res chain seq x y z
N SER A 1 -24.59 -6.29 -8.41
CA SER A 1 -24.08 -5.67 -7.17
C SER A 1 -22.63 -6.08 -7.01
N GLY A 2 -21.69 -5.13 -7.14
CA GLY A 2 -20.27 -5.39 -6.94
C GLY A 2 -19.93 -5.51 -5.45
N VAL A 3 -18.85 -6.24 -5.14
CA VAL A 3 -18.29 -6.31 -3.78
C VAL A 3 -17.70 -4.94 -3.43
N ASP A 4 -18.04 -4.38 -2.27
CA ASP A 4 -17.33 -3.21 -1.74
C ASP A 4 -15.95 -3.65 -1.23
N THR A 5 -14.94 -3.44 -2.06
CA THR A 5 -13.57 -3.85 -1.78
C THR A 5 -12.95 -3.11 -0.60
N ARG A 6 -13.39 -1.89 -0.27
CA ARG A 6 -12.92 -1.13 0.91
C ARG A 6 -13.41 -1.79 2.20
N SER A 7 -14.70 -2.12 2.26
CA SER A 7 -15.27 -2.86 3.39
C SER A 7 -14.61 -4.23 3.56
N LEU A 8 -14.36 -4.95 2.45
CA LEU A 8 -13.65 -6.22 2.49
C LEU A 8 -12.22 -6.10 3.05
N VAL A 9 -11.45 -5.11 2.59
CA VAL A 9 -10.09 -4.85 3.10
C VAL A 9 -10.13 -4.54 4.60
N SER A 10 -11.05 -3.67 5.03
CA SER A 10 -11.22 -3.32 6.44
C SER A 10 -11.54 -4.55 7.30
N GLU A 11 -12.46 -5.40 6.84
CA GLU A 11 -12.81 -6.64 7.54
C GLU A 11 -11.62 -7.59 7.63
N LEU A 12 -10.91 -7.86 6.54
CA LEU A 12 -9.71 -8.69 6.54
C LEU A 12 -8.65 -8.18 7.53
N GLN A 13 -8.39 -6.87 7.52
CA GLN A 13 -7.41 -6.26 8.42
C GLN A 13 -7.87 -6.28 9.88
N SER A 14 -9.17 -6.20 10.15
CA SER A 14 -9.73 -6.38 11.50
C SER A 14 -9.44 -7.79 12.09
N HIS A 15 -9.29 -8.78 11.21
CA HIS A 15 -8.87 -10.14 11.56
C HIS A 15 -7.34 -10.33 11.63
N GLY A 16 -6.55 -9.26 11.49
CA GLY A 16 -5.09 -9.34 11.49
C GLY A 16 -4.48 -9.84 10.17
N ILE A 17 -5.27 -9.89 9.10
CA ILE A 17 -4.81 -10.28 7.75
C ILE A 17 -4.19 -9.06 7.09
N ARG A 18 -2.93 -9.18 6.69
CA ARG A 18 -2.22 -8.11 5.97
C ARG A 18 -2.61 -8.13 4.51
N VAL A 19 -3.24 -7.05 4.07
CA VAL A 19 -3.69 -6.90 2.68
C VAL A 19 -2.66 -6.10 1.90
N LEU A 20 -2.24 -6.63 0.75
CA LEU A 20 -1.52 -5.91 -0.29
C LEU A 20 -2.55 -5.43 -1.32
N GLY A 21 -2.74 -4.11 -1.42
CA GLY A 21 -3.47 -3.49 -2.52
C GLY A 21 -2.59 -3.40 -3.76
N SER A 22 -3.17 -3.60 -4.93
CA SER A 22 -2.49 -3.38 -6.20
C SER A 22 -3.38 -2.54 -7.10
N THR A 23 -2.82 -1.47 -7.65
CA THR A 23 -3.52 -0.55 -8.56
C THR A 23 -2.69 -0.33 -9.80
N ILE A 24 -3.34 -0.49 -10.95
CA ILE A 24 -2.74 -0.24 -12.26
C ILE A 24 -3.07 1.20 -12.67
N ILE A 25 -2.04 1.97 -13.01
CA ILE A 25 -2.12 3.32 -13.55
C ILE A 25 -1.91 3.26 -15.07
N GLY A 26 -2.70 4.00 -15.83
CA GLY A 26 -2.58 4.06 -17.28
C GLY A 26 -3.38 2.98 -18.01
N LEU A 27 -4.53 2.59 -17.46
CA LEU A 27 -5.54 1.86 -18.26
C LEU A 27 -6.05 2.77 -19.39
N GLU A 28 -6.54 2.20 -20.48
CA GLU A 28 -7.02 2.94 -21.66
C GLU A 28 -8.03 4.05 -21.32
N SER A 29 -8.85 3.83 -20.28
CA SER A 29 -9.83 4.81 -19.78
C SER A 29 -9.24 5.89 -18.87
N HIS A 30 -7.96 5.79 -18.52
CA HIS A 30 -7.33 6.78 -17.66
C HIS A 30 -6.88 8.00 -18.46
N THR A 31 -7.27 9.16 -17.96
CA THR A 31 -6.87 10.46 -18.49
C THR A 31 -6.25 11.32 -17.40
N PRO A 32 -5.48 12.35 -17.75
CA PRO A 32 -4.94 13.26 -16.74
C PRO A 32 -6.01 13.85 -15.80
N GLU A 33 -7.22 14.06 -16.31
CA GLU A 33 -8.34 14.69 -15.58
C GLU A 33 -8.98 13.74 -14.56
N ASN A 34 -9.00 12.42 -14.81
CA ASN A 34 -9.59 11.45 -13.91
C ASN A 34 -8.58 10.76 -12.97
N MET A 35 -7.29 10.96 -13.19
CA MET A 35 -6.24 10.27 -12.44
C MET A 35 -6.28 10.55 -10.93
N ASP A 36 -6.63 11.75 -10.52
CA ASP A 36 -6.79 12.07 -9.09
C ASP A 36 -7.87 11.22 -8.43
N ALA A 37 -9.00 11.01 -9.07
CA ALA A 37 -10.08 10.17 -8.56
C ALA A 37 -9.65 8.68 -8.49
N VAL A 38 -8.88 8.21 -9.47
CA VAL A 38 -8.32 6.84 -9.46
C VAL A 38 -7.38 6.64 -8.27
N ILE A 39 -6.48 7.59 -8.04
CA ILE A 39 -5.52 7.54 -6.92
C ILE A 39 -6.27 7.62 -5.58
N ASP A 40 -7.22 8.53 -5.44
CA ASP A 40 -8.01 8.69 -4.22
C ASP A 40 -8.79 7.42 -3.90
N TYR A 41 -9.40 6.79 -4.90
CA TYR A 41 -10.08 5.52 -4.72
C TYR A 41 -9.12 4.42 -4.24
N ALA A 42 -7.95 4.29 -4.85
CA ALA A 42 -6.93 3.32 -4.44
C ALA A 42 -6.50 3.55 -2.99
N VAL A 43 -6.14 4.79 -2.65
CA VAL A 43 -5.67 5.20 -1.31
C VAL A 43 -6.75 4.99 -0.24
N SER A 44 -8.03 5.14 -0.60
CA SER A 44 -9.16 4.97 0.33
C SER A 44 -9.32 3.56 0.90
N HIS A 45 -8.65 2.56 0.31
CA HIS A 45 -8.65 1.19 0.83
C HIS A 45 -7.80 1.01 2.11
N ASP A 46 -6.87 1.93 2.40
CA ASP A 46 -5.98 1.89 3.58
C ASP A 46 -5.34 0.50 3.82
N THR A 47 -4.87 -0.12 2.74
CA THR A 47 -4.22 -1.44 2.77
C THR A 47 -2.88 -1.38 3.52
N VAL A 48 -2.42 -2.49 4.09
CA VAL A 48 -1.12 -2.54 4.80
C VAL A 48 0.03 -2.14 3.87
N PHE A 49 0.03 -2.70 2.68
CA PHE A 49 0.95 -2.34 1.59
C PHE A 49 0.14 -1.95 0.37
N HIS A 50 0.62 -1.01 -0.40
CA HIS A 50 0.03 -0.67 -1.68
C HIS A 50 1.10 -0.70 -2.76
N GLN A 51 0.85 -1.43 -3.83
CA GLN A 51 1.66 -1.46 -5.04
C GLN A 51 0.94 -0.67 -6.13
N PHE A 52 1.56 0.38 -6.62
CA PHE A 52 1.12 1.09 -7.81
C PHE A 52 2.02 0.68 -8.96
N MET A 53 1.43 0.31 -10.08
CA MET A 53 2.14 -0.17 -11.28
C MET A 53 1.59 0.54 -12.49
N LEU A 54 2.44 0.72 -13.50
CA LEU A 54 1.99 1.18 -14.80
C LEU A 54 1.40 0.02 -15.61
N TYR A 55 0.37 0.33 -16.41
CA TYR A 55 -0.17 -0.60 -17.37
C TYR A 55 0.85 -0.90 -18.46
N THR A 56 1.31 -2.13 -18.55
CA THR A 56 2.48 -2.49 -19.38
C THR A 56 2.15 -3.70 -20.23
N PRO A 57 2.08 -3.54 -21.56
CA PRO A 57 2.06 -4.66 -22.50
C PRO A 57 3.30 -5.55 -22.34
N ILE A 58 3.11 -6.82 -22.01
CA ILE A 58 4.19 -7.80 -21.81
C ILE A 58 4.26 -8.74 -23.02
N PRO A 59 5.44 -9.02 -23.59
CA PRO A 59 5.61 -9.96 -24.70
C PRO A 59 4.89 -11.30 -24.45
N GLY A 60 4.19 -11.79 -25.46
CA GLY A 60 3.40 -13.01 -25.39
C GLY A 60 1.95 -12.82 -24.87
N THR A 61 1.55 -11.59 -24.50
CA THR A 61 0.15 -11.28 -24.16
C THR A 61 -0.61 -10.72 -25.37
N LEU A 62 -1.95 -10.88 -25.36
CA LEU A 62 -2.81 -10.29 -26.39
C LEU A 62 -2.67 -8.75 -26.45
N LEU A 63 -2.47 -8.11 -25.31
CA LEU A 63 -2.25 -6.69 -25.22
C LEU A 63 -0.96 -6.27 -25.96
N TYR A 64 0.14 -6.98 -25.75
CA TYR A 64 1.39 -6.73 -26.46
C TYR A 64 1.23 -6.87 -27.98
N GLU A 65 0.56 -7.94 -28.43
CA GLU A 65 0.30 -8.17 -29.85
C GLU A 65 -0.59 -7.09 -30.48
N HIS A 66 -1.57 -6.57 -29.70
CA HIS A 66 -2.39 -5.44 -30.11
C HIS A 66 -1.56 -4.20 -30.37
N HIS A 67 -0.74 -3.80 -29.38
CA HIS A 67 0.14 -2.61 -29.51
C HIS A 67 1.21 -2.80 -30.61
N ARG A 68 1.74 -4.02 -30.75
CA ARG A 68 2.69 -4.34 -31.83
C ARG A 68 2.06 -4.17 -33.22
N LYS A 69 0.86 -4.69 -33.43
CA LYS A 69 0.13 -4.56 -34.70
C LYS A 69 -0.21 -3.12 -35.05
N ASN A 70 -0.52 -2.33 -34.04
CA ASN A 70 -0.91 -0.93 -34.21
C ASN A 70 0.30 0.03 -34.24
N GLY A 71 1.53 -0.47 -34.13
CA GLY A 71 2.73 0.35 -34.14
C GLY A 71 2.81 1.33 -32.97
N THR A 72 2.20 1.00 -31.82
CA THR A 72 2.16 1.85 -30.64
C THR A 72 3.13 1.41 -29.54
N LEU A 73 3.89 0.32 -29.73
CA LEU A 73 5.01 -0.01 -28.85
C LEU A 73 6.14 1.01 -29.03
N LEU A 74 6.78 1.40 -27.95
CA LEU A 74 7.97 2.23 -27.95
C LEU A 74 9.22 1.35 -28.14
N ASP A 75 10.25 1.89 -28.81
CA ASP A 75 11.49 1.18 -29.04
C ASP A 75 12.21 0.84 -27.73
N GLU A 76 12.77 -0.38 -27.67
CA GLU A 76 13.48 -0.86 -26.48
C GLU A 76 14.74 -0.04 -26.18
N ASP A 77 15.38 0.49 -27.20
CA ASP A 77 16.60 1.30 -27.09
C ASP A 77 16.36 2.68 -26.44
N GLU A 78 15.12 3.15 -26.44
CA GLU A 78 14.73 4.41 -25.78
C GLU A 78 14.39 4.25 -24.29
N ARG A 79 14.41 3.00 -23.79
CA ARG A 79 14.03 2.69 -22.40
C ARG A 79 15.26 2.36 -21.55
N PRO A 80 15.38 2.89 -20.32
CA PRO A 80 16.39 2.42 -19.39
C PRO A 80 16.25 0.91 -19.18
N ALA A 81 17.36 0.16 -19.25
CA ALA A 81 17.36 -1.29 -19.04
C ALA A 81 16.71 -1.73 -17.70
N ALA A 82 16.73 -0.86 -16.69
CA ALA A 82 16.07 -1.07 -15.40
C ALA A 82 14.54 -0.99 -15.46
N ASP A 83 13.95 -0.53 -16.57
CA ASP A 83 12.50 -0.29 -16.70
C ASP A 83 11.79 -1.25 -17.69
N ASN A 84 12.42 -2.37 -18.01
CA ASN A 84 11.85 -3.36 -18.93
C ASN A 84 10.49 -3.94 -18.48
N HIS A 85 10.11 -3.71 -17.23
CA HIS A 85 8.85 -4.17 -16.66
C HIS A 85 7.81 -3.06 -16.47
N GLY A 86 8.02 -1.86 -17.06
CA GLY A 86 7.08 -0.74 -16.99
C GLY A 86 6.87 -0.21 -15.57
N GLN A 87 7.93 -0.18 -14.76
CA GLN A 87 7.82 0.31 -13.38
C GLN A 87 7.75 1.82 -13.30
N TYR A 88 8.37 2.53 -14.25
CA TYR A 88 8.50 3.99 -14.21
C TYR A 88 7.96 4.68 -15.45
N ARG A 89 7.96 4.01 -16.60
CA ARG A 89 7.48 4.54 -17.89
C ARG A 89 6.65 3.52 -18.64
N PHE A 90 5.72 4.02 -19.44
CA PHE A 90 5.03 3.17 -20.40
C PHE A 90 6.03 2.63 -21.45
N ASN A 91 5.82 1.40 -21.89
CA ASN A 91 6.52 0.82 -23.03
C ASN A 91 5.69 0.92 -24.34
N TYR A 92 4.65 1.75 -24.33
CA TYR A 92 3.76 2.00 -25.45
C TYR A 92 3.28 3.45 -25.44
N ALA A 93 2.82 3.96 -26.57
CA ALA A 93 2.21 5.27 -26.69
C ALA A 93 0.78 5.24 -26.12
N HIS A 94 0.60 5.76 -24.91
CA HIS A 94 -0.73 5.88 -24.31
C HIS A 94 -1.54 6.99 -24.99
N GLU A 95 -2.84 6.77 -25.20
CA GLU A 95 -3.70 7.71 -25.93
C GLU A 95 -3.80 9.07 -25.24
N HIS A 96 -4.00 9.08 -23.92
CA HIS A 96 -4.31 10.30 -23.15
C HIS A 96 -3.16 10.77 -22.25
N ILE A 97 -2.31 9.86 -21.78
CA ILE A 97 -1.19 10.18 -20.87
C ILE A 97 0.10 10.14 -21.67
N ARG A 98 0.68 11.32 -21.94
CA ARG A 98 1.85 11.50 -22.79
C ARG A 98 2.95 12.26 -22.05
N ASP A 99 4.09 12.43 -22.70
CA ASP A 99 5.21 13.28 -22.25
C ASP A 99 5.80 12.89 -20.89
N GLY A 100 5.77 11.61 -20.53
CA GLY A 100 6.32 11.10 -19.27
C GLY A 100 5.47 11.42 -18.03
N ARG A 101 4.24 11.91 -18.21
CA ARG A 101 3.34 12.26 -17.10
C ARG A 101 2.99 11.06 -16.21
N GLU A 102 3.05 9.85 -16.74
CA GLU A 102 2.81 8.61 -15.98
C GLU A 102 3.72 8.47 -14.76
N THR A 103 4.98 8.88 -14.88
CA THR A 103 5.93 8.90 -13.76
C THR A 103 5.46 9.84 -12.63
N GLY A 104 4.89 10.98 -13.01
CA GLY A 104 4.31 11.94 -12.08
C GLY A 104 3.13 11.36 -11.33
N PHE A 105 2.20 10.70 -12.03
CA PHE A 105 1.05 10.04 -11.42
C PHE A 105 1.45 8.88 -10.52
N LEU A 106 2.39 8.05 -10.94
CA LEU A 106 2.93 6.97 -10.12
C LEU A 106 3.52 7.50 -8.81
N ARG A 107 4.37 8.53 -8.90
CA ARG A 107 4.97 9.18 -7.73
C ARG A 107 3.89 9.78 -6.81
N GLU A 108 2.91 10.50 -7.37
CA GLU A 108 1.83 11.09 -6.59
C GLU A 108 0.98 10.02 -5.88
N ALA A 109 0.72 8.89 -6.51
CA ALA A 109 0.01 7.79 -5.90
C ALA A 109 0.70 7.28 -4.62
N PHE A 110 2.02 7.01 -4.67
CA PHE A 110 2.80 6.61 -3.49
C PHE A 110 2.85 7.71 -2.42
N LEU A 111 3.04 8.96 -2.82
CA LEU A 111 3.09 10.08 -1.89
C LEU A 111 1.74 10.30 -1.20
N ARG A 112 0.63 10.20 -1.93
CA ARG A 112 -0.73 10.36 -1.40
C ARG A 112 -1.07 9.23 -0.45
N ASP A 113 -0.77 7.98 -0.82
CA ASP A 113 -0.94 6.82 0.08
C ASP A 113 -0.17 7.02 1.38
N PHE A 114 1.08 7.47 1.31
CA PHE A 114 1.88 7.77 2.49
C PHE A 114 1.29 8.91 3.34
N ARG A 115 0.90 10.03 2.71
CA ARG A 115 0.34 11.18 3.44
C ARG A 115 -1.00 10.85 4.11
N VAL A 116 -1.86 10.10 3.44
CA VAL A 116 -3.19 9.75 3.93
C VAL A 116 -3.12 8.61 4.93
N ASN A 117 -2.47 7.51 4.58
CA ASN A 117 -2.50 6.25 5.35
C ASN A 117 -1.32 6.10 6.31
N GLY A 118 -0.23 6.82 6.07
CA GLY A 118 1.00 6.74 6.86
C GLY A 118 1.94 5.61 6.42
N PRO A 119 3.06 5.43 7.13
CA PRO A 119 4.05 4.41 6.81
C PRO A 119 3.45 2.99 6.82
N SER A 120 3.81 2.16 5.84
CA SER A 120 3.35 0.76 5.76
C SER A 120 3.65 -0.04 7.03
N LEU A 121 4.80 0.23 7.68
CA LEU A 121 5.13 -0.40 8.96
C LEU A 121 4.09 -0.07 10.05
N ALA A 122 3.64 1.17 10.14
CA ALA A 122 2.62 1.57 11.11
C ALA A 122 1.27 0.90 10.82
N ARG A 123 0.88 0.80 9.55
CA ARG A 123 -0.33 0.09 9.09
C ARG A 123 -0.25 -1.40 9.42
N MET A 124 0.91 -2.01 9.19
CA MET A 124 1.17 -3.42 9.55
C MET A 124 1.02 -3.64 11.05
N ILE A 125 1.61 -2.78 11.87
CA ILE A 125 1.52 -2.87 13.34
C ILE A 125 0.06 -2.74 13.80
N ARG A 126 -0.69 -1.79 13.26
CA ARG A 126 -2.12 -1.61 13.55
C ARG A 126 -2.92 -2.88 13.23
N THR A 127 -2.69 -3.49 12.08
CA THR A 127 -3.33 -4.76 11.69
C THR A 127 -2.97 -5.90 12.63
N MET A 128 -1.70 -5.98 13.08
CA MET A 128 -1.27 -6.98 14.07
C MET A 128 -1.97 -6.78 15.42
N ILE A 129 -2.12 -5.54 15.87
CA ILE A 129 -2.85 -5.21 17.11
C ILE A 129 -4.33 -5.60 16.99
N SER A 130 -4.98 -5.32 15.86
CA SER A 130 -6.36 -5.69 15.60
C SER A 130 -6.57 -7.21 15.70
N GLY A 131 -5.71 -7.98 15.02
CA GLY A 131 -5.74 -9.45 15.12
C GLY A 131 -5.50 -9.96 16.55
N TRP A 132 -4.55 -9.37 17.28
CA TRP A 132 -4.31 -9.70 18.68
C TRP A 132 -5.53 -9.44 19.55
N LYS A 133 -6.12 -8.26 19.49
CA LYS A 133 -7.31 -7.90 20.26
C LYS A 133 -8.46 -8.88 20.00
N ARG A 134 -8.67 -9.27 18.75
CA ARG A 134 -9.75 -10.16 18.34
C ARG A 134 -9.54 -11.61 18.81
N TYR A 135 -8.30 -12.12 18.78
CA TYR A 135 -8.01 -13.54 18.91
C TYR A 135 -7.24 -13.95 20.16
N ARG A 136 -6.79 -13.02 21.00
CA ARG A 136 -6.03 -13.35 22.23
C ARG A 136 -6.78 -14.27 23.21
N HIS A 137 -8.10 -14.25 23.19
CA HIS A 137 -8.98 -15.07 24.04
C HIS A 137 -9.78 -16.11 23.24
N HIS A 138 -9.39 -16.39 21.99
CA HIS A 138 -10.09 -17.36 21.16
C HIS A 138 -10.11 -18.76 21.82
N PRO A 139 -11.23 -19.54 21.76
CA PRO A 139 -11.32 -20.85 22.40
C PRO A 139 -10.28 -21.84 21.87
N ASP A 140 -9.94 -21.79 20.58
CA ASP A 140 -8.90 -22.63 20.00
C ASP A 140 -7.48 -22.17 20.41
N ALA A 141 -6.73 -23.10 21.04
CA ALA A 141 -5.37 -22.86 21.51
C ALA A 141 -4.37 -22.62 20.35
N CYS A 142 -4.59 -23.22 19.17
CA CYS A 142 -3.73 -23.01 17.99
C CYS A 142 -3.83 -21.59 17.48
N ILE A 143 -5.05 -21.04 17.43
CA ILE A 143 -5.29 -19.65 17.05
C ILE A 143 -4.65 -18.70 18.06
N ARG A 144 -4.84 -18.91 19.36
CA ARG A 144 -4.19 -18.07 20.40
C ARG A 144 -2.67 -18.11 20.29
N ARG A 145 -2.08 -19.30 20.05
CA ARG A 145 -0.63 -19.47 19.89
C ARG A 145 -0.09 -18.74 18.66
N ARG A 146 -0.80 -18.81 17.54
CA ARG A 146 -0.47 -18.08 16.32
C ARG A 146 -0.37 -16.57 16.60
N PHE A 147 -1.42 -15.95 17.11
CA PHE A 147 -1.43 -14.50 17.34
C PHE A 147 -0.42 -14.08 18.42
N ARG A 148 -0.20 -14.88 19.45
CA ARG A 148 0.88 -14.63 20.44
C ARG A 148 2.26 -14.63 19.79
N ARG A 149 2.50 -15.52 18.83
CA ARG A 149 3.79 -15.58 18.10
C ARG A 149 3.95 -14.40 17.17
N GLU A 150 2.92 -14.03 16.44
CA GLU A 150 2.95 -12.90 15.50
C GLU A 150 3.18 -11.57 16.21
N THR A 151 2.72 -11.41 17.44
CA THR A 151 2.81 -10.15 18.20
C THR A 151 4.02 -10.04 19.12
N ARG A 152 4.94 -11.01 19.11
CA ARG A 152 6.12 -11.02 20.02
C ARG A 152 6.96 -9.73 19.98
N GLY A 153 7.09 -9.14 18.81
CA GLY A 153 7.89 -7.92 18.61
C GLY A 153 7.13 -6.61 18.90
N LEU A 154 5.82 -6.64 19.18
CA LEU A 154 5.03 -5.43 19.33
C LEU A 154 5.50 -4.58 20.51
N ALA A 155 5.74 -5.21 21.65
CA ALA A 155 6.15 -4.53 22.87
C ALA A 155 7.62 -4.05 22.88
N THR A 156 8.40 -4.40 21.89
CA THR A 156 9.84 -4.09 21.82
C THR A 156 10.19 -3.44 20.48
N THR A 157 10.60 -4.21 19.50
CA THR A 157 11.11 -3.71 18.20
C THR A 157 10.11 -2.79 17.49
N TYR A 158 8.83 -3.18 17.43
CA TYR A 158 7.81 -2.36 16.75
C TYR A 158 7.43 -1.11 17.54
N ALA A 159 7.41 -1.18 18.88
CA ALA A 159 7.22 -0.01 19.72
C ALA A 159 8.40 1.00 19.55
N ALA A 160 9.65 0.51 19.53
CA ALA A 160 10.81 1.35 19.26
C ALA A 160 10.76 2.02 17.89
N ALA A 161 10.38 1.26 16.84
CA ALA A 161 10.23 1.80 15.49
C ALA A 161 9.15 2.88 15.42
N LEU A 162 7.98 2.65 16.05
CA LEU A 162 6.90 3.65 16.11
C LEU A 162 7.32 4.91 16.88
N TRP A 163 8.02 4.73 17.99
CA TRP A 163 8.54 5.86 18.76
C TRP A 163 9.52 6.70 17.92
N ALA A 164 10.47 6.05 17.25
CA ALA A 164 11.43 6.73 16.38
C ALA A 164 10.73 7.45 15.22
N MET A 165 9.76 6.81 14.57
CA MET A 165 8.95 7.45 13.52
C MET A 165 8.15 8.63 14.06
N ALA A 166 7.47 8.50 15.21
CA ALA A 166 6.72 9.58 15.81
C ALA A 166 7.62 10.79 16.14
N ARG A 167 8.84 10.53 16.64
CA ARG A 167 9.83 11.58 16.90
C ARG A 167 10.32 12.23 15.60
N TRP A 168 10.54 11.46 14.55
CA TRP A 168 10.96 11.98 13.25
C TRP A 168 9.89 12.90 12.63
N TYR A 169 8.63 12.48 12.69
CA TYR A 169 7.48 13.24 12.14
C TYR A 169 6.87 14.23 13.14
N ARG A 170 7.60 14.67 14.17
CA ARG A 170 7.09 15.58 15.22
C ARG A 170 6.58 16.93 14.68
N SER A 171 7.11 17.39 13.54
CA SER A 171 6.68 18.63 12.87
C SER A 171 5.42 18.45 12.02
N ASP A 172 5.07 17.22 11.65
CA ASP A 172 3.81 16.85 10.99
C ASP A 172 2.82 16.38 12.07
N SER A 173 1.99 17.28 12.55
CA SER A 173 1.04 17.01 13.64
C SER A 173 0.10 15.84 13.35
N ARG A 174 -0.35 15.68 12.10
CA ARG A 174 -1.25 14.60 11.68
C ARG A 174 -0.54 13.24 11.70
N MET A 175 0.64 13.16 11.10
CA MET A 175 1.44 11.94 11.10
C MET A 175 1.89 11.57 12.51
N HIS A 176 2.38 12.53 13.28
CA HIS A 176 2.77 12.33 14.68
C HIS A 176 1.62 11.76 15.51
N ALA A 177 0.43 12.37 15.43
CA ALA A 177 -0.74 11.92 16.20
C ALA A 177 -1.13 10.48 15.81
N LYS A 178 -1.10 10.14 14.52
CA LYS A 178 -1.38 8.78 14.02
C LYS A 178 -0.40 7.75 14.62
N LEU A 179 0.90 8.02 14.56
CA LEU A 179 1.94 7.12 15.06
C LEU A 179 1.91 7.00 16.59
N ALA A 180 1.74 8.11 17.30
CA ALA A 180 1.61 8.14 18.75
C ALA A 180 0.35 7.39 19.22
N GLY A 181 -0.74 7.46 18.45
CA GLY A 181 -1.97 6.71 18.74
C GLY A 181 -1.73 5.21 18.70
N ILE A 182 -1.07 4.69 17.66
CA ILE A 182 -0.73 3.25 17.57
C ILE A 182 0.23 2.84 18.69
N LEU A 183 1.22 3.66 19.01
CA LEU A 183 2.15 3.41 20.12
C LEU A 183 1.42 3.33 21.46
N LYS A 184 0.46 4.24 21.69
CA LYS A 184 -0.39 4.22 22.89
C LYS A 184 -1.21 2.91 22.98
N GLU A 185 -1.71 2.40 21.86
CA GLU A 185 -2.41 1.12 21.84
C GLU A 185 -1.50 -0.04 22.25
N ILE A 186 -0.24 -0.06 21.79
CA ILE A 186 0.74 -1.06 22.24
C ILE A 186 0.96 -0.97 23.75
N TYR A 187 1.12 0.23 24.30
CA TYR A 187 1.31 0.41 25.74
C TYR A 187 0.09 -0.05 26.55
N THR A 188 -1.11 0.18 26.04
CA THR A 188 -2.34 -0.27 26.67
C THR A 188 -2.45 -1.80 26.69
N GLU A 189 -2.10 -2.46 25.57
CA GLU A 189 -2.27 -3.91 25.43
C GLU A 189 -1.16 -4.73 26.07
N PHE A 190 0.09 -4.23 26.11
CA PHE A 190 1.26 -4.98 26.54
C PHE A 190 1.92 -4.42 27.82
N GLY A 191 1.39 -3.33 28.36
CA GLY A 191 1.81 -2.74 29.61
C GLY A 191 3.22 -2.17 29.62
N PHE A 192 3.86 -2.16 30.79
CA PHE A 192 5.16 -1.51 31.05
C PHE A 192 6.32 -2.07 30.19
N LYS A 193 6.22 -3.31 29.72
CA LYS A 193 7.23 -3.92 28.84
C LYS A 193 7.38 -3.22 27.47
N ALA A 194 6.38 -2.41 27.10
CA ALA A 194 6.39 -1.61 25.87
C ALA A 194 6.94 -0.18 26.07
N ARG A 195 7.39 0.16 27.29
CA ARG A 195 8.04 1.45 27.55
C ARG A 195 9.54 1.31 27.26
N ILE A 196 9.97 1.99 26.24
CA ILE A 196 11.38 2.13 25.86
C ILE A 196 11.91 3.42 26.46
#